data_7710d1bc248f80e04092875b73ceaf68
#
_entry.id   7710d1bc248f80e04092875b73ceaf68
#
_cell.length_a   1.000
_cell.length_b   1.000
_cell.length_c   1.000
_cell.angle_alpha   90.00
_cell.angle_beta   90.00
_cell.angle_gamma   90.00
#
_symmetry.space_group_name_H-M   'P 1'
#
loop_
_entity.id
_entity.type
_entity.pdbx_description
1 polymer ?
#
loop_
_entity_poly.entity_id
_entity_poly.type
_entity_poly.pdbx_seq_one_letter_code
_entity_poly.pdbx_strand_id
1 'polypeptide(L)'
;MVKQSSSNMGKFLFLLIIFIAVGQMTQTMYVPAIPEMATFFGVRAASLQAVMAAYLIPYGLSQFVYGPLSDRIGRRPVMISGMVIFLIGTVIALVAPSFDVLLLASFIQGMGTGTSGAMSRTVTRDCYDGDDLHKVNSLVSMGVIFSPLIAPVLGGYLSEHLGWESIYIFLLGFGALVTLALMRSFGETLPVENRRAERVWVSYRYVLSNRRFQGYVVCLIATFAGVATFEASAGVLLGSVLKLDPSTVSWLFIVPLPGYLLGSWGSNKLMKRLGTNRVLFLGMFALLTGAITIIIPGMEGLVTVTSLIGGAFIYFIGAGVLFPAATTLAIQPFPHHAGTAGAVLGGLQNLGAGLATLAASAMSAQSQFNLGAVLSVMAIIVVLSLVWIRRSEKHDITILAS
;
A
#
# COMPACT_ATOMS: atom_id res chain seq x y z
N MET A 1 16.53 18.97 -18.01
CA MET A 1 16.70 17.68 -17.30
C MET A 1 18.02 17.72 -16.54
N VAL A 2 17.96 17.64 -15.21
CA VAL A 2 19.16 17.51 -14.38
C VAL A 2 19.56 16.03 -14.42
N LYS A 3 20.31 15.59 -15.46
CA LYS A 3 20.89 14.24 -15.48
C LYS A 3 21.86 14.11 -14.31
N GLN A 4 21.50 13.30 -13.31
CA GLN A 4 22.42 12.96 -12.25
C GLN A 4 23.50 12.01 -12.77
N SER A 5 24.76 12.33 -12.46
CA SER A 5 25.92 11.47 -12.72
C SER A 5 25.71 10.12 -12.02
N SER A 6 26.19 9.03 -12.61
CA SER A 6 26.12 7.67 -12.06
C SER A 6 26.68 7.54 -10.64
N SER A 7 27.61 8.39 -10.25
CA SER A 7 28.17 8.49 -8.89
C SER A 7 27.15 8.91 -7.83
N ASN A 8 26.06 9.63 -8.20
CA ASN A 8 25.05 10.10 -7.27
C ASN A 8 23.78 9.23 -7.23
N MET A 9 23.66 8.25 -8.14
CA MET A 9 22.47 7.40 -8.25
C MET A 9 22.21 6.59 -6.97
N GLY A 10 23.23 6.00 -6.38
CA GLY A 10 23.09 5.20 -5.15
C GLY A 10 22.58 6.02 -3.97
N LYS A 11 23.12 7.23 -3.78
CA LYS A 11 22.70 8.15 -2.71
C LYS A 11 21.25 8.61 -2.89
N PHE A 12 20.90 8.97 -4.12
CA PHE A 12 19.53 9.36 -4.48
C PHE A 12 18.52 8.24 -4.22
N LEU A 13 18.82 7.03 -4.69
CA LEU A 13 17.98 5.85 -4.48
C LEU A 13 17.82 5.52 -3.01
N PHE A 14 18.91 5.53 -2.25
CA PHE A 14 18.85 5.28 -0.81
C PHE A 14 17.93 6.28 -0.11
N LEU A 15 18.06 7.58 -0.39
CA LEU A 15 17.19 8.63 0.17
C LEU A 15 15.72 8.41 -0.20
N LEU A 16 15.44 8.04 -1.44
CA LEU A 16 14.08 7.79 -1.92
C LEU A 16 13.48 6.54 -1.27
N ILE A 17 14.27 5.47 -1.14
CA ILE A 17 13.83 4.22 -0.50
C ILE A 17 13.50 4.45 0.97
N ILE A 18 14.38 5.11 1.73
CA ILE A 18 14.11 5.38 3.16
C ILE A 18 12.93 6.35 3.34
N PHE A 19 12.73 7.30 2.43
CA PHE A 19 11.56 8.19 2.44
C PHE A 19 10.25 7.41 2.26
N ILE A 20 10.22 6.47 1.32
CA ILE A 20 9.06 5.60 1.11
C ILE A 20 8.86 4.64 2.29
N ALA A 21 9.96 4.13 2.84
CA ALA A 21 9.94 3.21 3.97
C ALA A 21 9.24 3.80 5.20
N VAL A 22 9.37 5.10 5.47
CA VAL A 22 8.65 5.76 6.58
C VAL A 22 7.15 5.52 6.48
N GLY A 23 6.55 5.74 5.29
CA GLY A 23 5.12 5.54 5.09
C GLY A 23 4.71 4.06 5.21
N GLN A 24 5.49 3.16 4.61
CA GLN A 24 5.19 1.72 4.63
C GLN A 24 5.33 1.12 6.03
N MET A 25 6.35 1.52 6.78
CA MET A 25 6.54 1.05 8.16
C MET A 25 5.44 1.55 9.09
N THR A 26 5.03 2.80 8.97
CA THR A 26 3.96 3.38 9.78
C THR A 26 2.65 2.59 9.67
N GLN A 27 2.35 2.04 8.48
CA GLN A 27 1.13 1.29 8.21
C GLN A 27 1.04 0.00 9.01
N THR A 28 2.14 -0.74 9.21
CA THR A 28 2.09 -2.13 9.70
C THR A 28 2.86 -2.37 10.99
N MET A 29 3.72 -1.44 11.42
CA MET A 29 4.64 -1.64 12.55
C MET A 29 3.92 -1.83 13.89
N TYR A 30 2.76 -1.20 14.08
CA TYR A 30 1.96 -1.28 15.32
C TYR A 30 1.12 -2.57 15.41
N VAL A 31 0.97 -3.33 14.33
CA VAL A 31 0.04 -4.47 14.26
C VAL A 31 0.31 -5.54 15.33
N PRO A 32 1.56 -5.94 15.64
CA PRO A 32 1.83 -6.87 16.73
C PRO A 32 1.49 -6.32 18.12
N ALA A 33 1.48 -4.99 18.29
CA ALA A 33 1.18 -4.33 19.56
C ALA A 33 -0.34 -4.12 19.80
N ILE A 34 -1.21 -4.53 18.86
CA ILE A 34 -2.66 -4.33 18.97
C ILE A 34 -3.24 -4.80 20.32
N PRO A 35 -2.90 -5.96 20.88
CA PRO A 35 -3.47 -6.38 22.18
C PRO A 35 -3.10 -5.43 23.33
N GLU A 36 -1.86 -4.97 23.38
CA GLU A 36 -1.36 -4.03 24.38
C GLU A 36 -2.04 -2.65 24.24
N MET A 37 -2.07 -2.12 23.02
CA MET A 37 -2.74 -0.84 22.71
C MET A 37 -4.24 -0.88 23.03
N ALA A 38 -4.91 -1.99 22.73
CA ALA A 38 -6.33 -2.17 23.06
C ALA A 38 -6.58 -2.08 24.57
N THR A 39 -5.71 -2.70 25.37
CA THR A 39 -5.76 -2.64 26.81
C THR A 39 -5.49 -1.23 27.32
N PHE A 40 -4.46 -0.56 26.82
CA PHE A 40 -4.06 0.80 27.20
C PHE A 40 -5.20 1.82 26.94
N PHE A 41 -5.82 1.79 25.75
CA PHE A 41 -6.90 2.71 25.40
C PHE A 41 -8.28 2.26 25.90
N GLY A 42 -8.42 1.09 26.53
CA GLY A 42 -9.68 0.56 27.01
C GLY A 42 -10.70 0.28 25.89
N VAL A 43 -10.22 -0.10 24.69
CA VAL A 43 -11.06 -0.38 23.53
C VAL A 43 -10.97 -1.83 23.10
N ARG A 44 -11.92 -2.29 22.29
CA ARG A 44 -11.84 -3.64 21.71
C ARG A 44 -10.66 -3.71 20.72
N ALA A 45 -9.92 -4.80 20.69
CA ALA A 45 -8.82 -5.01 19.74
C ALA A 45 -9.26 -4.81 18.28
N ALA A 46 -10.50 -5.18 17.94
CA ALA A 46 -11.12 -4.91 16.65
C ALA A 46 -11.09 -3.43 16.24
N SER A 47 -11.29 -2.54 17.24
CA SER A 47 -11.29 -1.09 16.98
C SER A 47 -9.93 -0.59 16.47
N LEU A 48 -8.83 -1.26 16.84
CA LEU A 48 -7.48 -0.89 16.39
C LEU A 48 -7.28 -1.06 14.86
N GLN A 49 -8.14 -1.84 14.19
CA GLN A 49 -8.14 -1.91 12.71
C GLN A 49 -8.49 -0.55 12.08
N ALA A 50 -9.25 0.30 12.79
CA ALA A 50 -9.56 1.65 12.35
C ALA A 50 -8.32 2.56 12.28
N VAL A 51 -7.24 2.26 13.00
CA VAL A 51 -5.95 2.98 12.91
C VAL A 51 -5.39 2.89 11.49
N MET A 52 -5.42 1.69 10.87
CA MET A 52 -4.98 1.52 9.49
C MET A 52 -5.90 2.28 8.51
N ALA A 53 -7.20 2.26 8.72
CA ALA A 53 -8.13 3.02 7.90
C ALA A 53 -7.91 4.54 8.03
N ALA A 54 -7.75 5.02 9.27
CA ALA A 54 -7.46 6.43 9.57
C ALA A 54 -6.13 6.90 8.95
N TYR A 55 -5.20 5.98 8.71
CA TYR A 55 -3.94 6.24 8.00
C TYR A 55 -4.11 6.18 6.48
N LEU A 56 -4.69 5.10 5.93
CA LEU A 56 -4.74 4.84 4.49
C LEU A 56 -5.68 5.80 3.72
N ILE A 57 -6.79 6.21 4.33
CA ILE A 57 -7.74 7.13 3.69
C ILE A 57 -7.06 8.48 3.38
N PRO A 58 -6.50 9.21 4.37
CA PRO A 58 -5.81 10.47 4.09
C PRO A 58 -4.53 10.27 3.27
N TYR A 59 -3.82 9.16 3.43
CA TYR A 59 -2.68 8.80 2.57
C TYR A 59 -3.08 8.74 1.10
N GLY A 60 -4.20 8.08 0.77
CA GLY A 60 -4.73 8.00 -0.59
C GLY A 60 -5.21 9.35 -1.12
N LEU A 61 -6.02 10.08 -0.33
CA LEU A 61 -6.57 11.38 -0.72
C LEU A 61 -5.49 12.44 -0.94
N SER A 62 -4.48 12.49 -0.10
CA SER A 62 -3.41 13.47 -0.18
C SER A 62 -2.55 13.32 -1.45
N GLN A 63 -2.46 12.12 -2.02
CA GLN A 63 -1.73 11.88 -3.28
C GLN A 63 -2.30 12.69 -4.45
N PHE A 64 -3.64 12.88 -4.48
CA PHE A 64 -4.27 13.72 -5.51
C PHE A 64 -3.91 15.20 -5.40
N VAL A 65 -3.53 15.65 -4.20
CA VAL A 65 -3.14 17.03 -3.94
C VAL A 65 -1.65 17.23 -4.16
N TYR A 66 -0.81 16.31 -3.66
CA TYR A 66 0.64 16.47 -3.68
C TYR A 66 1.26 16.41 -5.07
N GLY A 67 0.69 15.62 -5.99
CA GLY A 67 1.13 15.62 -7.39
C GLY A 67 1.13 17.04 -7.97
N PRO A 68 -0.06 17.63 -8.14
CA PRO A 68 -0.22 18.99 -8.68
C PRO A 68 0.49 20.08 -7.87
N LEU A 69 0.49 19.95 -6.54
CA LEU A 69 1.18 20.91 -5.68
C LEU A 69 2.68 20.91 -5.97
N SER A 70 3.26 19.73 -6.14
CA SER A 70 4.70 19.59 -6.43
C SER A 70 5.09 20.09 -7.83
N ASP A 71 4.15 20.09 -8.79
CA ASP A 71 4.35 20.68 -10.11
C ASP A 71 4.43 22.22 -10.06
N ARG A 72 3.83 22.82 -9.03
CA ARG A 72 3.79 24.29 -8.84
C ARG A 72 4.94 24.81 -7.99
N ILE A 73 5.19 24.18 -6.82
CA ILE A 73 6.14 24.71 -5.83
C ILE A 73 7.48 23.97 -5.82
N GLY A 74 7.57 22.83 -6.54
CA GLY A 74 8.76 21.96 -6.59
C GLY A 74 8.57 20.68 -5.79
N ARG A 75 9.37 19.66 -6.09
CA ARG A 75 9.31 18.32 -5.49
C ARG A 75 9.80 18.35 -4.04
N ARG A 76 10.99 18.93 -3.84
CA ARG A 76 11.65 18.98 -2.54
C ARG A 76 10.83 19.67 -1.43
N PRO A 77 10.23 20.86 -1.63
CA PRO A 77 9.38 21.47 -0.61
C PRO A 77 8.20 20.61 -0.21
N VAL A 78 7.56 19.93 -1.18
CA VAL A 78 6.42 19.05 -0.91
C VAL A 78 6.83 17.82 -0.10
N MET A 79 7.97 17.19 -0.44
CA MET A 79 8.48 16.05 0.32
C MET A 79 8.79 16.42 1.76
N ILE A 80 9.46 17.55 1.97
CA ILE A 80 9.82 18.03 3.31
C ILE A 80 8.56 18.40 4.12
N SER A 81 7.62 19.14 3.53
CA SER A 81 6.38 19.52 4.22
C SER A 81 5.53 18.29 4.62
N GLY A 82 5.47 17.28 3.76
CA GLY A 82 4.80 16.02 4.09
C GLY A 82 5.47 15.30 5.27
N MET A 83 6.81 15.25 5.29
CA MET A 83 7.54 14.66 6.41
C MET A 83 7.34 15.44 7.72
N VAL A 84 7.27 16.77 7.67
CA VAL A 84 6.96 17.58 8.85
C VAL A 84 5.55 17.27 9.38
N ILE A 85 4.55 17.18 8.49
CA ILE A 85 3.18 16.77 8.86
C ILE A 85 3.19 15.39 9.49
N PHE A 86 3.93 14.43 8.93
CA PHE A 86 4.10 13.09 9.49
C PHE A 86 4.69 13.13 10.90
N LEU A 87 5.75 13.90 11.12
CA LEU A 87 6.38 14.04 12.44
C LEU A 87 5.42 14.62 13.48
N ILE A 88 4.63 15.64 13.11
CA ILE A 88 3.59 16.20 13.98
C ILE A 88 2.58 15.10 14.36
N GLY A 89 2.07 14.35 13.39
CA GLY A 89 1.16 13.22 13.66
C GLY A 89 1.80 12.18 14.57
N THR A 90 3.08 11.87 14.38
CA THR A 90 3.81 10.87 15.19
C THR A 90 3.99 11.33 16.63
N VAL A 91 4.27 12.62 16.86
CA VAL A 91 4.33 13.21 18.23
C VAL A 91 2.95 13.11 18.89
N ILE A 92 1.87 13.45 18.17
CA ILE A 92 0.50 13.35 18.72
C ILE A 92 0.17 11.88 19.06
N ALA A 93 0.55 10.92 18.21
CA ALA A 93 0.34 9.50 18.47
C ALA A 93 1.07 9.03 19.75
N LEU A 94 2.31 9.48 19.92
CA LEU A 94 3.15 9.11 21.07
C LEU A 94 2.57 9.59 22.41
N VAL A 95 1.91 10.74 22.41
CA VAL A 95 1.32 11.32 23.62
C VAL A 95 -0.21 11.20 23.66
N ALA A 96 -0.80 10.34 22.83
CA ALA A 96 -2.25 10.20 22.69
C ALA A 96 -2.90 9.73 24.00
N PRO A 97 -3.76 10.54 24.63
CA PRO A 97 -4.43 10.18 25.88
C PRO A 97 -5.68 9.31 25.65
N SER A 98 -6.15 9.21 24.41
CA SER A 98 -7.35 8.45 24.04
C SER A 98 -7.23 7.86 22.65
N PHE A 99 -8.05 6.85 22.37
CA PHE A 99 -8.11 6.21 21.07
C PHE A 99 -8.48 7.18 19.93
N ASP A 100 -9.39 8.13 20.18
CA ASP A 100 -9.78 9.13 19.18
C ASP A 100 -8.62 10.05 18.80
N VAL A 101 -7.76 10.40 19.77
CA VAL A 101 -6.54 11.18 19.51
C VAL A 101 -5.54 10.34 18.70
N LEU A 102 -5.42 9.04 18.95
CA LEU A 102 -4.60 8.14 18.14
C LEU A 102 -5.13 8.05 16.72
N LEU A 103 -6.42 7.98 16.49
CA LEU A 103 -7.03 8.00 15.14
C LEU A 103 -6.73 9.31 14.41
N LEU A 104 -6.86 10.46 15.11
CA LEU A 104 -6.50 11.78 14.56
C LEU A 104 -5.02 11.83 14.22
N ALA A 105 -4.15 11.33 15.07
CA ALA A 105 -2.71 11.24 14.83
C ALA A 105 -2.39 10.42 13.59
N SER A 106 -3.03 9.26 13.45
CA SER A 106 -2.88 8.37 12.27
C SER A 106 -3.37 9.05 10.98
N PHE A 107 -4.46 9.83 11.06
CA PHE A 107 -4.94 10.65 9.96
C PHE A 107 -3.89 11.68 9.51
N ILE A 108 -3.29 12.39 10.45
CA ILE A 108 -2.23 13.37 10.18
C ILE A 108 -0.97 12.68 9.62
N GLN A 109 -0.58 11.52 10.17
CA GLN A 109 0.53 10.71 9.65
C GLN A 109 0.27 10.29 8.19
N GLY A 110 -0.93 9.80 7.88
CA GLY A 110 -1.32 9.40 6.53
C GLY A 110 -1.29 10.57 5.54
N MET A 111 -1.80 11.75 5.95
CA MET A 111 -1.65 12.97 5.14
C MET A 111 -0.19 13.27 4.84
N GLY A 112 0.69 13.22 5.83
CA GLY A 112 2.10 13.53 5.65
C GLY A 112 2.81 12.55 4.71
N THR A 113 2.66 11.25 4.97
CA THR A 113 3.34 10.19 4.21
C THR A 113 2.76 9.96 2.80
N GLY A 114 1.57 10.46 2.50
CA GLY A 114 1.02 10.45 1.13
C GLY A 114 1.93 11.15 0.11
N THR A 115 2.80 12.06 0.56
CA THR A 115 3.86 12.62 -0.27
C THR A 115 4.81 11.55 -0.79
N SER A 116 5.13 10.51 -0.01
CA SER A 116 6.02 9.44 -0.45
C SER A 116 5.40 8.62 -1.58
N GLY A 117 4.09 8.33 -1.51
CA GLY A 117 3.36 7.65 -2.57
C GLY A 117 3.31 8.46 -3.88
N ALA A 118 3.06 9.77 -3.78
CA ALA A 118 2.98 10.66 -4.95
C ALA A 118 4.37 10.93 -5.57
N MET A 119 5.39 11.19 -4.73
CA MET A 119 6.71 11.64 -5.20
C MET A 119 7.61 10.50 -5.66
N SER A 120 7.45 9.27 -5.16
CA SER A 120 8.30 8.14 -5.52
C SER A 120 8.42 7.93 -7.02
N ARG A 121 7.31 7.98 -7.74
CA ARG A 121 7.25 7.79 -9.20
C ARG A 121 7.57 9.05 -9.99
N THR A 122 7.23 10.22 -9.45
CA THR A 122 7.42 11.51 -10.12
C THR A 122 8.91 11.87 -10.14
N VAL A 123 9.56 11.79 -8.99
CA VAL A 123 10.97 12.15 -8.83
C VAL A 123 11.91 11.22 -9.62
N THR A 124 11.58 9.92 -9.70
CA THR A 124 12.37 8.99 -10.54
C THR A 124 12.33 9.37 -12.02
N ARG A 125 11.18 9.83 -12.52
CA ARG A 125 11.02 10.29 -13.91
C ARG A 125 11.68 11.63 -14.19
N ASP A 126 11.71 12.53 -13.20
CA ASP A 126 12.39 13.82 -13.34
C ASP A 126 13.90 13.62 -13.54
N CYS A 127 14.47 12.51 -13.03
CA CYS A 127 15.91 12.26 -12.96
C CYS A 127 16.42 11.23 -13.98
N TYR A 128 15.58 10.27 -14.42
CA TYR A 128 16.01 9.11 -15.21
C TYR A 128 15.07 8.83 -16.38
N ASP A 129 15.64 8.32 -17.48
CA ASP A 129 14.94 7.92 -18.70
C ASP A 129 15.35 6.50 -19.12
N GLY A 130 14.54 5.87 -20.00
CA GLY A 130 14.85 4.60 -20.64
C GLY A 130 15.16 3.47 -19.67
N ASP A 131 16.24 2.74 -19.89
CA ASP A 131 16.64 1.57 -19.10
C ASP A 131 17.02 1.94 -17.66
N ASP A 132 17.60 3.11 -17.43
CA ASP A 132 17.94 3.58 -16.09
C ASP A 132 16.69 3.85 -15.26
N LEU A 133 15.63 4.40 -15.86
CA LEU A 133 14.34 4.58 -15.18
C LEU A 133 13.73 3.22 -14.77
N HIS A 134 13.81 2.22 -15.64
CA HIS A 134 13.34 0.86 -15.32
C HIS A 134 14.11 0.25 -14.14
N LYS A 135 15.43 0.40 -14.12
CA LYS A 135 16.31 -0.06 -13.04
C LYS A 135 15.96 0.61 -11.71
N VAL A 136 15.86 1.94 -11.73
CA VAL A 136 15.54 2.76 -10.55
C VAL A 136 14.15 2.41 -10.01
N ASN A 137 13.13 2.32 -10.86
CA ASN A 137 11.78 1.92 -10.43
C ASN A 137 11.73 0.50 -9.85
N SER A 138 12.54 -0.43 -10.39
CA SER A 138 12.66 -1.77 -9.82
C SER A 138 13.24 -1.75 -8.40
N LEU A 139 14.30 -1.00 -8.17
CA LEU A 139 14.92 -0.86 -6.85
C LEU A 139 14.00 -0.15 -5.84
N VAL A 140 13.28 0.89 -6.27
CA VAL A 140 12.28 1.57 -5.47
C VAL A 140 11.14 0.60 -5.09
N SER A 141 10.68 -0.22 -6.04
CA SER A 141 9.65 -1.23 -5.80
C SER A 141 10.12 -2.29 -4.79
N MET A 142 11.39 -2.67 -4.82
CA MET A 142 11.96 -3.55 -3.77
C MET A 142 11.87 -2.89 -2.39
N GLY A 143 12.21 -1.61 -2.26
CA GLY A 143 12.08 -0.86 -1.01
C GLY A 143 10.63 -0.85 -0.49
N VAL A 144 9.65 -0.65 -1.37
CA VAL A 144 8.22 -0.71 -1.03
C VAL A 144 7.81 -2.09 -0.51
N ILE A 145 8.35 -3.17 -1.06
CA ILE A 145 8.01 -4.55 -0.66
C ILE A 145 8.72 -4.94 0.64
N PHE A 146 9.99 -4.58 0.82
CA PHE A 146 10.77 -4.97 2.00
C PHE A 146 10.40 -4.19 3.26
N SER A 147 9.92 -2.95 3.12
CA SER A 147 9.56 -2.12 4.28
C SER A 147 8.42 -2.71 5.12
N PRO A 148 7.28 -3.17 4.56
CA PRO A 148 6.24 -3.85 5.32
C PRO A 148 6.67 -5.21 5.89
N LEU A 149 7.71 -5.83 5.32
CA LEU A 149 8.28 -7.07 5.82
C LEU A 149 9.04 -6.87 7.14
N ILE A 150 9.86 -5.83 7.19
CA ILE A 150 10.70 -5.52 8.35
C ILE A 150 9.88 -4.86 9.47
N ALA A 151 8.87 -4.06 9.12
CA ALA A 151 8.13 -3.23 10.05
C ALA A 151 7.44 -4.02 11.19
N PRO A 152 6.65 -5.09 10.94
CA PRO A 152 6.04 -5.86 12.03
C PRO A 152 7.06 -6.56 12.93
N VAL A 153 8.17 -7.04 12.35
CA VAL A 153 9.24 -7.71 13.14
C VAL A 153 9.86 -6.73 14.12
N LEU A 154 10.22 -5.57 13.61
CA LEU A 154 10.78 -4.50 14.44
C LEU A 154 9.76 -3.98 15.46
N GLY A 155 8.50 -3.83 15.01
CA GLY A 155 7.41 -3.40 15.89
C GLY A 155 7.10 -4.39 17.01
N GLY A 156 7.05 -5.69 16.70
CA GLY A 156 6.85 -6.72 17.71
C GLY A 156 7.99 -6.79 18.72
N TYR A 157 9.23 -6.75 18.26
CA TYR A 157 10.39 -6.71 19.15
C TYR A 157 10.37 -5.48 20.07
N LEU A 158 10.08 -4.30 19.51
CA LEU A 158 10.02 -3.07 20.29
C LEU A 158 8.87 -3.10 21.30
N SER A 159 7.67 -3.51 20.88
CA SER A 159 6.50 -3.61 21.77
C SER A 159 6.72 -4.59 22.90
N GLU A 160 7.27 -5.78 22.63
CA GLU A 160 7.49 -6.81 23.63
C GLU A 160 8.49 -6.41 24.74
N HIS A 161 9.53 -5.63 24.39
CA HIS A 161 10.61 -5.30 25.31
C HIS A 161 10.51 -3.89 25.90
N LEU A 162 9.87 -2.95 25.19
CA LEU A 162 9.88 -1.52 25.54
C LEU A 162 8.50 -0.88 25.56
N GLY A 163 7.43 -1.67 25.30
CA GLY A 163 6.08 -1.18 25.21
C GLY A 163 5.73 -0.58 23.83
N TRP A 164 4.42 -0.46 23.57
CA TRP A 164 3.89 -0.02 22.27
C TRP A 164 4.33 1.41 21.89
N GLU A 165 4.58 2.29 22.83
CA GLU A 165 5.05 3.67 22.61
C GLU A 165 6.40 3.70 21.91
N SER A 166 7.24 2.69 22.13
CA SER A 166 8.57 2.57 21.51
C SER A 166 8.51 2.50 20.00
N ILE A 167 7.40 2.01 19.43
CA ILE A 167 7.13 2.00 18.00
C ILE A 167 7.05 3.44 17.47
N TYR A 168 6.31 4.32 18.14
CA TYR A 168 6.18 5.72 17.75
C TYR A 168 7.44 6.53 18.03
N ILE A 169 8.22 6.19 19.06
CA ILE A 169 9.55 6.77 19.30
C ILE A 169 10.49 6.41 18.14
N PHE A 170 10.49 5.15 17.71
CA PHE A 170 11.28 4.72 16.57
C PHE A 170 10.86 5.45 15.29
N LEU A 171 9.56 5.51 14.99
CA LEU A 171 9.02 6.20 13.81
C LEU A 171 9.35 7.69 13.83
N LEU A 172 9.30 8.32 15.00
CA LEU A 172 9.69 9.72 15.17
C LEU A 172 11.17 9.94 14.86
N GLY A 173 12.05 9.13 15.47
CA GLY A 173 13.50 9.19 15.24
C GLY A 173 13.87 8.91 13.78
N PHE A 174 13.30 7.84 13.20
CA PHE A 174 13.55 7.48 11.81
C PHE A 174 13.02 8.56 10.84
N GLY A 175 11.80 9.02 11.05
CA GLY A 175 11.20 10.10 10.26
C GLY A 175 11.99 11.42 10.36
N ALA A 176 12.46 11.77 11.56
CA ALA A 176 13.31 12.97 11.75
C ALA A 176 14.65 12.85 11.00
N LEU A 177 15.31 11.67 11.08
CA LEU A 177 16.53 11.40 10.33
C LEU A 177 16.31 11.49 8.81
N VAL A 178 15.24 10.91 8.30
CA VAL A 178 14.88 11.00 6.88
C VAL A 178 14.57 12.42 6.47
N THR A 179 13.83 13.17 7.28
CA THR A 179 13.53 14.59 7.02
C THR A 179 14.82 15.41 6.94
N LEU A 180 15.74 15.24 7.89
CA LEU A 180 17.02 15.90 7.91
C LEU A 180 17.89 15.52 6.71
N ALA A 181 17.88 14.24 6.32
CA ALA A 181 18.59 13.76 5.14
C ALA A 181 18.03 14.37 3.85
N LEU A 182 16.71 14.49 3.72
CA LEU A 182 16.06 15.19 2.60
C LEU A 182 16.45 16.67 2.57
N MET A 183 16.41 17.34 3.72
CA MET A 183 16.77 18.77 3.82
C MET A 183 18.22 19.04 3.43
N ARG A 184 19.16 18.14 3.78
CA ARG A 184 20.60 18.33 3.55
C ARG A 184 21.09 17.81 2.22
N SER A 185 20.50 16.73 1.71
CA SER A 185 21.10 15.94 0.64
C SER A 185 20.22 15.79 -0.59
N PHE A 186 18.91 16.11 -0.51
CA PHE A 186 18.01 16.00 -1.65
C PHE A 186 17.92 17.33 -2.39
N GLY A 187 18.36 17.35 -3.64
CA GLY A 187 18.23 18.51 -4.53
C GLY A 187 16.83 18.64 -5.11
N GLU A 188 16.44 19.85 -5.54
CA GLU A 188 15.22 20.05 -6.32
C GLU A 188 15.35 19.36 -7.69
N THR A 189 14.37 18.53 -8.06
CA THR A 189 14.37 17.80 -9.33
C THR A 189 13.55 18.49 -10.43
N LEU A 190 12.67 19.42 -10.04
CA LEU A 190 11.86 20.20 -10.98
C LEU A 190 12.37 21.67 -11.04
N PRO A 191 13.14 22.05 -12.10
CA PRO A 191 13.60 23.43 -12.29
C PRO A 191 12.42 24.42 -12.34
N VAL A 192 12.66 25.65 -11.90
CA VAL A 192 11.62 26.69 -11.80
C VAL A 192 10.96 26.95 -13.16
N GLU A 193 11.74 26.90 -14.24
CA GLU A 193 11.29 27.13 -15.62
C GLU A 193 10.29 26.05 -16.12
N ASN A 194 10.34 24.84 -15.51
CA ASN A 194 9.50 23.71 -15.87
C ASN A 194 8.26 23.59 -14.98
N ARG A 195 8.11 24.46 -13.98
CA ARG A 195 6.94 24.48 -13.11
C ARG A 195 5.74 24.98 -13.86
N ARG A 196 4.71 24.16 -13.98
CA ARG A 196 3.48 24.49 -14.70
C ARG A 196 2.26 24.32 -13.80
N ALA A 197 1.35 25.26 -13.88
CA ALA A 197 0.02 25.13 -13.31
C ALA A 197 -0.93 24.51 -14.37
N GLU A 198 -0.69 23.25 -14.77
CA GLU A 198 -1.63 22.59 -15.68
C GLU A 198 -3.01 22.43 -15.03
N ARG A 199 -4.04 22.37 -15.86
CA ARG A 199 -5.41 22.04 -15.42
C ARG A 199 -5.50 20.55 -15.11
N VAL A 200 -4.99 20.16 -13.96
CA VAL A 200 -4.85 18.76 -13.48
C VAL A 200 -6.17 18.00 -13.58
N TRP A 201 -7.29 18.68 -13.36
CA TRP A 201 -8.63 18.08 -13.49
C TRP A 201 -8.93 17.56 -14.90
N VAL A 202 -8.38 18.18 -15.94
CA VAL A 202 -8.54 17.71 -17.32
C VAL A 202 -7.80 16.38 -17.51
N SER A 203 -6.57 16.29 -17.04
CA SER A 203 -5.77 15.05 -17.09
C SER A 203 -6.39 13.94 -16.25
N TYR A 204 -6.91 14.25 -15.04
CA TYR A 204 -7.62 13.28 -14.19
C TYR A 204 -8.90 12.78 -14.88
N ARG A 205 -9.72 13.68 -15.43
CA ARG A 205 -10.93 13.31 -16.16
C ARG A 205 -10.60 12.42 -17.35
N TYR A 206 -9.57 12.75 -18.12
CA TYR A 206 -9.12 11.96 -19.27
C TYR A 206 -8.75 10.53 -18.87
N VAL A 207 -7.91 10.37 -17.82
CA VAL A 207 -7.50 9.06 -17.33
C VAL A 207 -8.69 8.27 -16.77
N LEU A 208 -9.53 8.92 -15.93
CA LEU A 208 -10.69 8.29 -15.31
C LEU A 208 -11.82 7.94 -16.31
N SER A 209 -11.88 8.57 -17.47
CA SER A 209 -12.88 8.26 -18.50
C SER A 209 -12.56 6.96 -19.27
N ASN A 210 -11.34 6.44 -19.17
CA ASN A 210 -10.95 5.24 -19.89
C ASN A 210 -11.49 3.97 -19.20
N ARG A 211 -12.34 3.21 -19.88
CA ARG A 211 -13.01 2.00 -19.34
C ARG A 211 -12.03 0.91 -18.92
N ARG A 212 -10.93 0.73 -19.68
CA ARG A 212 -9.90 -0.27 -19.32
C ARG A 212 -9.18 0.13 -18.06
N PHE A 213 -8.83 1.43 -17.94
CA PHE A 213 -8.24 1.96 -16.71
C PHE A 213 -9.13 1.74 -15.50
N GLN A 214 -10.42 2.07 -15.60
CA GLN A 214 -11.41 1.85 -14.55
C GLN A 214 -11.44 0.38 -14.09
N GLY A 215 -11.49 -0.55 -15.04
CA GLY A 215 -11.49 -1.98 -14.74
C GLY A 215 -10.24 -2.43 -13.98
N TYR A 216 -9.05 -2.04 -14.45
CA TYR A 216 -7.79 -2.38 -13.77
C TYR A 216 -7.65 -1.69 -12.41
N VAL A 217 -8.12 -0.45 -12.27
CA VAL A 217 -8.15 0.26 -10.97
C VAL A 217 -9.04 -0.47 -9.97
N VAL A 218 -10.25 -0.89 -10.36
CA VAL A 218 -11.14 -1.68 -9.49
C VAL A 218 -10.47 -3.01 -9.08
N CYS A 219 -9.83 -3.70 -10.02
CA CYS A 219 -9.06 -4.91 -9.74
C CYS A 219 -7.97 -4.64 -8.68
N LEU A 220 -7.19 -3.57 -8.84
CA LEU A 220 -6.10 -3.21 -7.94
C LEU A 220 -6.60 -2.75 -6.57
N ILE A 221 -7.69 -1.96 -6.54
CA ILE A 221 -8.34 -1.56 -5.28
C ILE A 221 -8.75 -2.81 -4.49
N ALA A 222 -9.49 -3.73 -5.12
CA ALA A 222 -9.98 -4.92 -4.45
C ALA A 222 -8.84 -5.85 -4.00
N THR A 223 -7.81 -6.02 -4.83
CA THR A 223 -6.64 -6.83 -4.48
C THR A 223 -5.92 -6.25 -3.26
N PHE A 224 -5.65 -4.95 -3.24
CA PHE A 224 -4.96 -4.29 -2.14
C PHE A 224 -5.83 -4.19 -0.88
N ALA A 225 -7.13 -3.94 -1.05
CA ALA A 225 -8.07 -3.92 0.06
C ALA A 225 -8.09 -5.25 0.82
N GLY A 226 -8.04 -6.38 0.12
CA GLY A 226 -7.92 -7.68 0.76
C GLY A 226 -6.60 -7.86 1.53
N VAL A 227 -5.46 -7.46 0.94
CA VAL A 227 -4.16 -7.49 1.61
C VAL A 227 -4.18 -6.62 2.86
N ALA A 228 -4.60 -5.36 2.76
CA ALA A 228 -4.64 -4.42 3.88
C ALA A 228 -5.62 -4.88 4.98
N THR A 229 -6.76 -5.48 4.60
CA THR A 229 -7.71 -6.04 5.58
C THR A 229 -7.10 -7.23 6.32
N PHE A 230 -6.36 -8.11 5.63
CA PHE A 230 -5.62 -9.18 6.29
C PHE A 230 -4.59 -8.60 7.26
N GLU A 231 -3.77 -7.64 6.82
CA GLU A 231 -2.76 -6.98 7.66
C GLU A 231 -3.38 -6.36 8.92
N ALA A 232 -4.49 -5.64 8.78
CA ALA A 232 -5.18 -5.03 9.91
C ALA A 232 -5.82 -6.06 10.85
N SER A 233 -6.32 -7.19 10.32
CA SER A 233 -7.02 -8.21 11.10
C SER A 233 -6.09 -9.24 11.75
N ALA A 234 -4.92 -9.48 11.14
CA ALA A 234 -3.97 -10.51 11.60
C ALA A 234 -3.51 -10.25 13.04
N GLY A 235 -3.17 -9.00 13.38
CA GLY A 235 -2.77 -8.64 14.75
C GLY A 235 -3.88 -8.91 15.78
N VAL A 236 -5.15 -8.70 15.41
CA VAL A 236 -6.29 -8.99 16.27
C VAL A 236 -6.49 -10.50 16.44
N LEU A 237 -6.53 -11.25 15.33
CA LEU A 237 -6.80 -12.69 15.36
C LEU A 237 -5.65 -13.47 15.99
N LEU A 238 -4.41 -13.16 15.65
CA LEU A 238 -3.23 -13.84 16.19
C LEU A 238 -2.93 -13.41 17.63
N GLY A 239 -2.92 -12.09 17.90
CA GLY A 239 -2.53 -11.57 19.21
C GLY A 239 -3.65 -11.59 20.25
N SER A 240 -4.88 -11.15 19.90
CA SER A 240 -5.97 -11.01 20.88
C SER A 240 -6.84 -12.27 21.01
N VAL A 241 -7.12 -12.97 19.88
CA VAL A 241 -7.97 -14.17 19.89
C VAL A 241 -7.14 -15.41 20.21
N LEU A 242 -6.04 -15.65 19.50
CA LEU A 242 -5.15 -16.79 19.73
C LEU A 242 -4.14 -16.57 20.86
N LYS A 243 -4.04 -15.33 21.37
CA LYS A 243 -3.17 -14.93 22.48
C LYS A 243 -1.69 -15.25 22.26
N LEU A 244 -1.24 -15.11 21.01
CA LEU A 244 0.17 -15.27 20.68
C LEU A 244 0.94 -14.00 21.09
N ASP A 245 2.20 -14.18 21.50
CA ASP A 245 3.11 -13.08 21.83
C ASP A 245 3.45 -12.22 20.59
N PRO A 246 3.83 -10.94 20.78
CA PRO A 246 4.10 -10.01 19.68
C PRO A 246 5.19 -10.49 18.72
N SER A 247 6.23 -11.16 19.23
CA SER A 247 7.30 -11.75 18.39
C SER A 247 6.76 -12.85 17.48
N THR A 248 5.97 -13.79 18.01
CA THR A 248 5.35 -14.86 17.21
C THR A 248 4.40 -14.29 16.16
N VAL A 249 3.56 -13.31 16.54
CA VAL A 249 2.69 -12.59 15.57
C VAL A 249 3.52 -11.99 14.45
N SER A 250 4.64 -11.35 14.77
CA SER A 250 5.53 -10.71 13.79
C SER A 250 6.12 -11.72 12.79
N TRP A 251 6.59 -12.87 13.27
CA TRP A 251 7.11 -13.93 12.39
C TRP A 251 6.04 -14.51 11.49
N LEU A 252 4.83 -14.75 12.02
CA LEU A 252 3.70 -15.24 11.23
C LEU A 252 3.25 -14.23 10.18
N PHE A 253 3.39 -12.93 10.48
CA PHE A 253 3.05 -11.85 9.55
C PHE A 253 3.97 -11.80 8.31
N ILE A 254 5.21 -12.32 8.43
CA ILE A 254 6.15 -12.41 7.30
C ILE A 254 5.78 -13.53 6.33
N VAL A 255 5.19 -14.63 6.79
CA VAL A 255 4.96 -15.85 6.00
C VAL A 255 4.18 -15.60 4.69
N PRO A 256 3.16 -14.72 4.60
CA PRO A 256 2.48 -14.43 3.35
C PRO A 256 3.34 -13.72 2.30
N LEU A 257 4.37 -12.97 2.70
CA LEU A 257 5.17 -12.15 1.79
C LEU A 257 5.99 -12.94 0.75
N PRO A 258 6.66 -14.05 1.09
CA PRO A 258 7.21 -14.96 0.07
C PRO A 258 6.17 -15.40 -0.97
N GLY A 259 4.91 -15.58 -0.58
CA GLY A 259 3.82 -15.85 -1.53
C GLY A 259 3.65 -14.73 -2.55
N TYR A 260 3.65 -13.48 -2.10
CA TYR A 260 3.61 -12.32 -2.99
C TYR A 260 4.80 -12.27 -3.96
N LEU A 261 6.01 -12.51 -3.46
CA LEU A 261 7.23 -12.53 -4.28
C LEU A 261 7.19 -13.65 -5.33
N LEU A 262 6.74 -14.86 -4.95
CA LEU A 262 6.57 -15.99 -5.85
C LEU A 262 5.54 -15.68 -6.95
N GLY A 263 4.42 -15.07 -6.58
CA GLY A 263 3.40 -14.63 -7.52
C GLY A 263 3.94 -13.60 -8.51
N SER A 264 4.63 -12.58 -8.02
CA SER A 264 5.20 -11.51 -8.82
C SER A 264 6.30 -12.01 -9.77
N TRP A 265 7.22 -12.82 -9.26
CA TRP A 265 8.28 -13.44 -10.10
C TRP A 265 7.70 -14.40 -11.13
N GLY A 266 6.77 -15.26 -10.70
CA GLY A 266 6.11 -16.23 -11.57
C GLY A 266 5.28 -15.58 -12.66
N SER A 267 4.58 -14.47 -12.37
CA SER A 267 3.71 -13.78 -13.33
C SER A 267 4.46 -13.33 -14.57
N ASN A 268 5.66 -12.74 -14.43
CA ASN A 268 6.48 -12.29 -15.55
C ASN A 268 6.91 -13.43 -16.48
N LYS A 269 7.19 -14.59 -15.91
CA LYS A 269 7.62 -15.79 -16.67
C LYS A 269 6.44 -16.47 -17.34
N LEU A 270 5.30 -16.53 -16.63
CA LEU A 270 4.07 -17.15 -17.13
C LEU A 270 3.38 -16.28 -18.20
N MET A 271 3.43 -14.95 -18.12
CA MET A 271 2.86 -14.07 -19.14
C MET A 271 3.48 -14.29 -20.53
N LYS A 272 4.79 -14.57 -20.59
CA LYS A 272 5.48 -14.88 -21.85
C LYS A 272 5.03 -16.21 -22.46
N ARG A 273 4.58 -17.19 -21.64
CA ARG A 273 4.18 -18.53 -22.08
C ARG A 273 2.68 -18.69 -22.30
N LEU A 274 1.87 -18.16 -21.38
CA LEU A 274 0.42 -18.39 -21.33
C LEU A 274 -0.38 -17.19 -21.84
N GLY A 275 0.26 -16.02 -21.98
CA GLY A 275 -0.39 -14.76 -22.28
C GLY A 275 -1.01 -14.08 -21.04
N THR A 276 -1.15 -12.77 -21.12
CA THR A 276 -1.55 -11.90 -20.01
C THR A 276 -2.88 -12.31 -19.37
N ASN A 277 -3.90 -12.58 -20.20
CA ASN A 277 -5.24 -12.89 -19.71
C ASN A 277 -5.28 -14.16 -18.85
N ARG A 278 -4.60 -15.22 -19.27
CA ARG A 278 -4.55 -16.48 -18.48
C ARG A 278 -3.84 -16.28 -17.15
N VAL A 279 -2.78 -15.48 -17.13
CA VAL A 279 -2.03 -15.19 -15.89
C VAL A 279 -2.88 -14.39 -14.92
N LEU A 280 -3.62 -13.36 -15.37
CA LEU A 280 -4.58 -12.65 -14.52
C LEU A 280 -5.63 -13.57 -13.91
N PHE A 281 -6.14 -14.55 -14.69
CA PHE A 281 -7.07 -15.55 -14.16
C PHE A 281 -6.45 -16.49 -13.12
N LEU A 282 -5.18 -16.86 -13.28
CA LEU A 282 -4.47 -17.65 -12.27
C LEU A 282 -4.32 -16.85 -10.96
N GLY A 283 -3.99 -15.56 -11.05
CA GLY A 283 -3.93 -14.67 -9.87
C GLY A 283 -5.29 -14.56 -9.18
N MET A 284 -6.36 -14.36 -9.95
CA MET A 284 -7.75 -14.34 -9.44
C MET A 284 -8.11 -15.65 -8.73
N PHE A 285 -7.78 -16.79 -9.33
CA PHE A 285 -8.04 -18.10 -8.74
C PHE A 285 -7.30 -18.31 -7.42
N ALA A 286 -6.05 -17.83 -7.34
CA ALA A 286 -5.28 -17.88 -6.10
C ALA A 286 -5.92 -16.99 -5.01
N LEU A 287 -6.43 -15.78 -5.35
CA LEU A 287 -7.17 -14.95 -4.38
C LEU A 287 -8.40 -15.68 -3.84
N LEU A 288 -9.21 -16.27 -4.72
CA LEU A 288 -10.39 -17.03 -4.32
C LEU A 288 -10.03 -18.21 -3.43
N THR A 289 -9.03 -18.99 -3.80
CA THR A 289 -8.57 -20.15 -3.00
C THR A 289 -8.09 -19.71 -1.62
N GLY A 290 -7.27 -18.63 -1.53
CA GLY A 290 -6.81 -18.11 -0.26
C GLY A 290 -7.97 -17.63 0.63
N ALA A 291 -8.95 -16.92 0.05
CA ALA A 291 -10.13 -16.48 0.78
C ALA A 291 -10.99 -17.64 1.29
N ILE A 292 -11.18 -18.68 0.44
CA ILE A 292 -11.92 -19.91 0.81
C ILE A 292 -11.20 -20.67 1.93
N THR A 293 -9.88 -20.77 1.89
CA THR A 293 -9.09 -21.42 2.95
C THR A 293 -9.28 -20.74 4.31
N ILE A 294 -9.49 -19.42 4.32
CA ILE A 294 -9.74 -18.65 5.55
C ILE A 294 -11.21 -18.75 5.99
N ILE A 295 -12.16 -18.63 5.07
CA ILE A 295 -13.58 -18.53 5.43
C ILE A 295 -14.16 -19.87 5.90
N ILE A 296 -13.77 -21.01 5.33
CA ILE A 296 -14.36 -22.33 5.67
C ILE A 296 -14.19 -22.67 7.16
N PRO A 297 -13.00 -22.68 7.76
CA PRO A 297 -12.88 -22.91 9.20
C PRO A 297 -13.60 -21.84 10.04
N GLY A 298 -13.64 -20.60 9.54
CA GLY A 298 -14.39 -19.52 10.18
C GLY A 298 -15.90 -19.75 10.25
N MET A 299 -16.49 -20.46 9.27
CA MET A 299 -17.90 -20.86 9.31
C MET A 299 -18.19 -21.88 10.42
N GLU A 300 -17.21 -22.66 10.81
CA GLU A 300 -17.28 -23.61 11.92
C GLU A 300 -16.94 -22.95 13.27
N GLY A 301 -16.72 -21.62 13.29
CA GLY A 301 -16.32 -20.87 14.47
C GLY A 301 -14.86 -21.07 14.88
N LEU A 302 -14.05 -21.72 14.04
CA LEU A 302 -12.65 -21.99 14.33
C LEU A 302 -11.78 -20.80 13.93
N VAL A 303 -10.73 -20.55 14.73
CA VAL A 303 -9.63 -19.65 14.42
C VAL A 303 -8.35 -20.43 14.52
N THR A 304 -7.64 -20.65 13.43
CA THR A 304 -6.41 -21.44 13.41
C THR A 304 -5.29 -20.72 12.68
N VAL A 305 -4.08 -20.82 13.20
CA VAL A 305 -2.88 -20.25 12.57
C VAL A 305 -2.70 -20.78 11.16
N THR A 306 -2.88 -22.10 10.97
CA THR A 306 -2.65 -22.77 9.69
C THR A 306 -3.57 -22.24 8.59
N SER A 307 -4.87 -22.09 8.86
CA SER A 307 -5.83 -21.60 7.87
C SER A 307 -5.66 -20.09 7.61
N LEU A 308 -5.37 -19.31 8.66
CA LEU A 308 -5.12 -17.87 8.53
C LEU A 308 -3.88 -17.59 7.68
N ILE A 309 -2.75 -18.16 8.07
CA ILE A 309 -1.47 -17.87 7.44
C ILE A 309 -1.33 -18.61 6.11
N GLY A 310 -1.76 -19.88 6.03
CA GLY A 310 -1.76 -20.62 4.77
C GLY A 310 -2.71 -20.02 3.72
N GLY A 311 -3.90 -19.60 4.14
CA GLY A 311 -4.84 -18.89 3.26
C GLY A 311 -4.31 -17.53 2.81
N ALA A 312 -3.70 -16.77 3.74
CA ALA A 312 -3.03 -15.51 3.41
C ALA A 312 -1.86 -15.71 2.44
N PHE A 313 -1.03 -16.72 2.64
CA PHE A 313 0.07 -17.05 1.73
C PHE A 313 -0.44 -17.27 0.29
N ILE A 314 -1.51 -18.05 0.13
CA ILE A 314 -2.14 -18.31 -1.18
C ILE A 314 -2.74 -17.00 -1.75
N TYR A 315 -3.42 -16.21 -0.91
CA TYR A 315 -3.99 -14.93 -1.30
C TYR A 315 -2.91 -13.96 -1.79
N PHE A 316 -1.77 -13.90 -1.11
CA PHE A 316 -0.63 -13.07 -1.47
C PHE A 316 0.06 -13.53 -2.76
N ILE A 317 0.06 -14.84 -3.09
CA ILE A 317 0.46 -15.30 -4.42
C ILE A 317 -0.43 -14.65 -5.49
N GLY A 318 -1.75 -14.68 -5.30
CA GLY A 318 -2.70 -14.04 -6.21
C GLY A 318 -2.47 -12.54 -6.35
N ALA A 319 -2.27 -11.84 -5.23
CA ALA A 319 -1.96 -10.42 -5.21
C ALA A 319 -0.63 -10.11 -5.92
N GLY A 320 0.41 -10.92 -5.71
CA GLY A 320 1.70 -10.80 -6.39
C GLY A 320 1.62 -10.98 -7.90
N VAL A 321 0.70 -11.81 -8.39
CA VAL A 321 0.43 -11.96 -9.82
C VAL A 321 -0.31 -10.74 -10.37
N LEU A 322 -1.39 -10.32 -9.69
CA LEU A 322 -2.30 -9.29 -10.21
C LEU A 322 -1.71 -7.88 -10.13
N PHE A 323 -1.01 -7.56 -9.05
CA PHE A 323 -0.54 -6.20 -8.78
C PHE A 323 0.37 -5.63 -9.89
N PRO A 324 1.51 -6.26 -10.23
CA PRO A 324 2.39 -5.74 -11.27
C PRO A 324 1.74 -5.77 -12.65
N ALA A 325 0.99 -6.84 -12.96
CA ALA A 325 0.34 -7.00 -14.26
C ALA A 325 -0.75 -5.95 -14.48
N ALA A 326 -1.70 -5.82 -13.54
CA ALA A 326 -2.80 -4.87 -13.65
C ALA A 326 -2.31 -3.40 -13.60
N THR A 327 -1.28 -3.09 -12.81
CA THR A 327 -0.66 -1.75 -12.78
C THR A 327 -0.08 -1.38 -14.14
N THR A 328 0.67 -2.28 -14.77
CA THR A 328 1.26 -2.06 -16.08
C THR A 328 0.18 -1.84 -17.14
N LEU A 329 -0.84 -2.69 -17.17
CA LEU A 329 -1.94 -2.62 -18.13
C LEU A 329 -2.83 -1.39 -17.93
N ALA A 330 -3.01 -0.95 -16.68
CA ALA A 330 -3.74 0.28 -16.37
C ALA A 330 -3.04 1.53 -16.91
N ILE A 331 -1.71 1.59 -16.81
CA ILE A 331 -0.92 2.77 -17.19
C ILE A 331 -0.57 2.77 -18.69
N GLN A 332 -0.48 1.61 -19.31
CA GLN A 332 -0.06 1.45 -20.72
C GLN A 332 -0.79 2.37 -21.72
N PRO A 333 -2.12 2.63 -21.62
CA PRO A 333 -2.82 3.52 -22.56
C PRO A 333 -2.41 4.99 -22.46
N PHE A 334 -1.65 5.38 -21.45
CA PHE A 334 -1.36 6.77 -21.11
C PHE A 334 0.14 7.13 -21.14
N PRO A 335 0.87 6.94 -22.25
CA PRO A 335 2.32 7.19 -22.27
C PRO A 335 2.67 8.64 -21.89
N HIS A 336 1.86 9.62 -22.30
CA HIS A 336 2.06 11.04 -21.98
C HIS A 336 1.48 11.48 -20.62
N HIS A 337 0.54 10.70 -20.04
CA HIS A 337 -0.11 10.97 -18.75
C HIS A 337 0.16 9.87 -17.71
N ALA A 338 1.21 9.07 -17.89
CA ALA A 338 1.48 7.93 -17.02
C ALA A 338 1.76 8.33 -15.55
N GLY A 339 2.23 9.58 -15.29
CA GLY A 339 2.33 10.13 -13.93
C GLY A 339 0.97 10.36 -13.29
N THR A 340 0.07 11.00 -14.02
CA THR A 340 -1.31 11.23 -13.61
C THR A 340 -2.03 9.90 -13.37
N ALA A 341 -1.92 8.96 -14.32
CA ALA A 341 -2.52 7.63 -14.19
C ALA A 341 -1.99 6.86 -12.96
N GLY A 342 -0.68 6.93 -12.70
CA GLY A 342 -0.06 6.32 -11.53
C GLY A 342 -0.48 6.96 -10.21
N ALA A 343 -0.64 8.28 -10.16
CA ALA A 343 -1.11 9.00 -8.97
C ALA A 343 -2.58 8.69 -8.66
N VAL A 344 -3.44 8.69 -9.70
CA VAL A 344 -4.85 8.31 -9.57
C VAL A 344 -4.99 6.88 -9.08
N LEU A 345 -4.23 5.95 -9.69
CA LEU A 345 -4.23 4.55 -9.31
C LEU A 345 -3.80 4.37 -7.86
N GLY A 346 -2.66 4.93 -7.45
CA GLY A 346 -2.16 4.82 -6.08
C GLY A 346 -3.09 5.46 -5.06
N GLY A 347 -3.63 6.64 -5.35
CA GLY A 347 -4.58 7.34 -4.50
C GLY A 347 -5.87 6.55 -4.28
N LEU A 348 -6.50 6.07 -5.37
CA LEU A 348 -7.74 5.28 -5.31
C LEU A 348 -7.51 3.93 -4.62
N GLN A 349 -6.38 3.28 -4.87
CA GLN A 349 -6.01 2.01 -4.26
C GLN A 349 -5.92 2.11 -2.74
N ASN A 350 -5.21 3.10 -2.22
CA ASN A 350 -5.06 3.30 -0.78
C ASN A 350 -6.36 3.77 -0.13
N LEU A 351 -7.11 4.65 -0.81
CA LEU A 351 -8.44 5.07 -0.36
C LEU A 351 -9.39 3.86 -0.23
N GLY A 352 -9.44 3.02 -1.26
CA GLY A 352 -10.29 1.83 -1.25
C GLY A 352 -9.88 0.81 -0.20
N ALA A 353 -8.58 0.60 0.01
CA ALA A 353 -8.08 -0.24 1.09
C ALA A 353 -8.43 0.31 2.47
N GLY A 354 -8.30 1.62 2.67
CA GLY A 354 -8.71 2.28 3.91
C GLY A 354 -10.21 2.14 4.19
N LEU A 355 -11.06 2.29 3.17
CA LEU A 355 -12.50 2.08 3.32
C LEU A 355 -12.85 0.61 3.64
N ALA A 356 -12.14 -0.35 3.04
CA ALA A 356 -12.35 -1.78 3.32
C ALA A 356 -11.91 -2.14 4.74
N THR A 357 -10.77 -1.62 5.22
CA THR A 357 -10.31 -1.84 6.59
C THR A 357 -11.22 -1.16 7.61
N LEU A 358 -11.79 0.01 7.27
CA LEU A 358 -12.79 0.67 8.11
C LEU A 358 -14.07 -0.17 8.21
N ALA A 359 -14.56 -0.71 7.09
CA ALA A 359 -15.71 -1.61 7.10
C ALA A 359 -15.43 -2.88 7.93
N ALA A 360 -14.22 -3.45 7.81
CA ALA A 360 -13.80 -4.60 8.60
C ALA A 360 -13.74 -4.30 10.10
N SER A 361 -13.32 -3.08 10.50
CA SER A 361 -13.25 -2.67 11.92
C SER A 361 -14.63 -2.58 12.59
N ALA A 362 -15.68 -2.36 11.81
CA ALA A 362 -17.06 -2.35 12.29
C ALA A 362 -17.64 -3.77 12.50
N MET A 363 -17.00 -4.80 11.93
CA MET A 363 -17.41 -6.20 12.09
C MET A 363 -16.81 -6.80 13.38
N SER A 364 -17.36 -7.90 13.85
CA SER A 364 -16.80 -8.61 15.00
C SER A 364 -15.44 -9.22 14.61
N ALA A 365 -14.36 -8.76 15.20
CA ALA A 365 -13.01 -9.25 14.91
C ALA A 365 -12.65 -10.55 15.68
N GLN A 366 -13.59 -11.17 16.37
CA GLN A 366 -13.35 -12.44 17.07
C GLN A 366 -13.51 -13.66 16.17
N SER A 367 -13.90 -13.47 14.92
CA SER A 367 -14.18 -14.53 13.99
C SER A 367 -13.29 -14.43 12.74
N GLN A 368 -12.61 -15.52 12.43
CA GLN A 368 -11.90 -15.72 11.18
C GLN A 368 -12.86 -15.65 9.97
N PHE A 369 -14.15 -15.97 10.19
CA PHE A 369 -15.20 -15.88 9.17
C PHE A 369 -15.29 -14.46 8.58
N ASN A 370 -15.29 -13.42 9.43
CA ASN A 370 -15.43 -12.04 8.97
C ASN A 370 -14.28 -11.60 8.05
N LEU A 371 -13.05 -11.97 8.40
CA LEU A 371 -11.90 -11.75 7.52
C LEU A 371 -12.07 -12.50 6.20
N GLY A 372 -12.39 -13.79 6.25
CA GLY A 372 -12.60 -14.60 5.06
C GLY A 372 -13.74 -14.10 4.17
N ALA A 373 -14.82 -13.55 4.77
CA ALA A 373 -15.92 -12.93 4.03
C ALA A 373 -15.47 -11.68 3.28
N VAL A 374 -14.73 -10.77 3.94
CA VAL A 374 -14.19 -9.58 3.27
C VAL A 374 -13.25 -9.96 2.14
N LEU A 375 -12.31 -10.89 2.38
CA LEU A 375 -11.40 -11.37 1.34
C LEU A 375 -12.15 -12.02 0.16
N SER A 376 -13.22 -12.77 0.43
CA SER A 376 -14.07 -13.38 -0.61
C SER A 376 -14.79 -12.31 -1.44
N VAL A 377 -15.34 -11.28 -0.80
CA VAL A 377 -15.98 -10.15 -1.49
C VAL A 377 -14.95 -9.44 -2.38
N MET A 378 -13.74 -9.17 -1.88
CA MET A 378 -12.67 -8.54 -2.66
C MET A 378 -12.27 -9.42 -3.85
N ALA A 379 -12.12 -10.73 -3.66
CA ALA A 379 -11.82 -11.67 -4.74
C ALA A 379 -12.94 -11.71 -5.80
N ILE A 380 -14.22 -11.65 -5.40
CA ILE A 380 -15.35 -11.57 -6.33
C ILE A 380 -15.33 -10.25 -7.11
N ILE A 381 -15.01 -9.13 -6.47
CA ILE A 381 -14.85 -7.83 -7.18
C ILE A 381 -13.75 -7.93 -8.23
N VAL A 382 -12.64 -8.60 -7.93
CA VAL A 382 -11.56 -8.87 -8.91
C VAL A 382 -12.09 -9.71 -10.09
N VAL A 383 -12.88 -10.76 -9.83
CA VAL A 383 -13.53 -11.57 -10.90
C VAL A 383 -14.37 -10.66 -11.80
N LEU A 384 -15.25 -9.86 -11.21
CA LEU A 384 -16.16 -8.99 -11.95
C LEU A 384 -15.40 -7.94 -12.76
N SER A 385 -14.33 -7.36 -12.20
CA SER A 385 -13.49 -6.40 -12.89
C SER A 385 -12.78 -7.00 -14.11
N LEU A 386 -12.23 -8.21 -13.99
CA LEU A 386 -11.57 -8.90 -15.11
C LEU A 386 -12.56 -9.31 -16.20
N VAL A 387 -13.76 -9.73 -15.84
CA VAL A 387 -14.85 -10.01 -16.80
C VAL A 387 -15.26 -8.70 -17.52
N TRP A 388 -15.38 -7.60 -16.81
CA TRP A 388 -15.69 -6.30 -17.40
C TRP A 388 -14.63 -5.85 -18.40
N ILE A 389 -13.34 -5.93 -18.04
CA ILE A 389 -12.21 -5.61 -18.93
C ILE A 389 -12.30 -6.42 -20.24
N ARG A 390 -12.51 -7.74 -20.13
CA ARG A 390 -12.64 -8.60 -21.32
C ARG A 390 -13.81 -8.24 -22.23
N ARG A 391 -14.95 -7.86 -21.66
CA ARG A 391 -16.11 -7.41 -22.45
C ARG A 391 -15.83 -6.11 -23.18
N SER A 392 -15.13 -5.19 -22.51
CA SER A 392 -14.71 -3.90 -23.11
C SER A 392 -13.75 -4.10 -24.27
N GLU A 393 -12.76 -5.02 -24.12
CA GLU A 393 -11.80 -5.34 -25.20
C GLU A 393 -12.47 -5.92 -26.45
N LYS A 394 -13.46 -6.81 -26.27
CA LYS A 394 -14.22 -7.38 -27.40
C LYS A 394 -15.04 -6.32 -28.13
N HIS A 395 -15.63 -5.39 -27.39
CA HIS A 395 -16.44 -4.31 -27.97
C HIS A 395 -15.61 -3.36 -28.82
N ASP A 396 -14.42 -2.99 -28.35
CA ASP A 396 -13.47 -2.12 -29.07
C ASP A 396 -13.00 -2.78 -30.39
N ILE A 397 -12.73 -4.10 -30.39
CA ILE A 397 -12.33 -4.86 -31.57
C ILE A 397 -13.47 -4.92 -32.59
N THR A 398 -14.71 -5.07 -32.14
CA THR A 398 -15.89 -5.15 -33.04
C THR A 398 -16.15 -3.82 -33.72
N ILE A 399 -15.94 -2.69 -33.02
CA ILE A 399 -16.12 -1.34 -33.60
C ILE A 399 -15.02 -1.04 -34.64
N LEU A 400 -13.79 -1.55 -34.43
CA LEU A 400 -12.67 -1.36 -35.38
C LEU A 400 -12.77 -2.27 -36.62
N ALA A 401 -13.57 -3.33 -36.56
CA ALA A 401 -13.80 -4.28 -37.65
C ALA A 401 -15.07 -3.99 -38.48
N SER A 402 -15.92 -3.08 -38.02
CA SER A 402 -17.12 -2.54 -38.73
C SER A 402 -16.80 -1.21 -39.40
#